data_2eec1139fa7b576106292de57996772d
#
_entry.id   2eec1139fa7b576106292de57996772d
#
_cell.length_a   1.000
_cell.length_b   1.000
_cell.length_c   1.000
_cell.angle_alpha   90.00
_cell.angle_beta   90.00
_cell.angle_gamma   90.00
#
_symmetry.space_group_name_H-M   'P 1'
#
loop_
_entity.id
_entity.type
_entity.pdbx_description
1 polymer ?
#
loop_
_entity_poly.entity_id
_entity_poly.type
_entity_poly.pdbx_seq_one_letter_code
_entity_poly.pdbx_strand_id
1 'polypeptide(L)'
;MILNCVVIDDDPEALNQITSHIKRTPTLRLIGAYPSAREAVRDVRNGHVDVLYLAIQMPELSGIEVARLVPESCRLVFTTA
;
A
#
# COMPACT_ATOMS: atom_id res chain seq x y z
N MET A 1 -13.86 4.39 13.58
CA MET A 1 -12.96 3.31 13.19
C MET A 1 -11.77 3.89 12.44
N ILE A 2 -10.57 3.47 12.78
CA ILE A 2 -9.36 3.89 12.08
C ILE A 2 -8.82 2.69 11.31
N LEU A 3 -8.52 2.90 10.03
CA LEU A 3 -7.99 1.85 9.16
C LEU A 3 -6.48 2.05 8.98
N ASN A 4 -5.73 1.00 9.21
CA ASN A 4 -4.28 1.00 9.00
C ASN A 4 -3.97 0.83 7.52
N CYS A 5 -3.17 1.75 6.97
CA CYS A 5 -2.87 1.81 5.55
C CYS A 5 -1.39 1.65 5.27
N VAL A 6 -1.08 0.94 4.19
CA VAL A 6 0.26 0.83 3.63
C VAL A 6 0.19 1.28 2.17
N VAL A 7 1.23 1.98 1.72
CA VAL A 7 1.34 2.45 0.33
C VAL A 7 2.58 1.84 -0.29
N ILE A 8 2.43 1.29 -1.49
CA ILE A 8 3.54 0.78 -2.29
C ILE A 8 3.50 1.44 -3.66
N ASP A 9 4.55 2.18 -3.98
CA ASP A 9 4.69 2.84 -5.27
C ASP A 9 6.17 3.15 -5.51
N ASP A 10 6.70 2.77 -6.66
CA ASP A 10 8.10 3.01 -7.01
C ASP A 10 8.36 4.44 -7.46
N ASP A 11 7.31 5.22 -7.73
CA ASP A 11 7.43 6.64 -8.06
C ASP A 11 7.41 7.47 -6.78
N PRO A 12 8.52 8.16 -6.43
CA PRO A 12 8.58 8.94 -5.19
C PRO A 12 7.52 10.04 -5.11
N GLU A 13 7.20 10.66 -6.23
CA GLU A 13 6.20 11.72 -6.24
C GLU A 13 4.81 11.18 -5.95
N ALA A 14 4.43 10.09 -6.61
CA ALA A 14 3.14 9.46 -6.36
C ALA A 14 3.05 8.94 -4.93
N LEU A 15 4.13 8.35 -4.42
CA LEU A 15 4.19 7.87 -3.04
C LEU A 15 3.92 9.00 -2.06
N ASN A 16 4.57 10.16 -2.26
CA ASN A 16 4.38 11.32 -1.41
C ASN A 16 2.96 11.88 -1.47
N GLN A 17 2.36 11.90 -2.64
CA GLN A 17 1.00 12.41 -2.80
C GLN A 17 -0.01 11.54 -2.05
N ILE A 18 0.12 10.22 -2.17
CA ILE A 18 -0.80 9.29 -1.51
C ILE A 18 -0.59 9.33 0.00
N THR A 19 0.65 9.34 0.47
CA THR A 19 0.92 9.39 1.91
C THR A 19 0.42 10.69 2.53
N SER A 20 0.56 11.82 1.84
CA SER A 20 0.03 13.10 2.29
C SER A 20 -1.49 13.06 2.41
N HIS A 21 -2.15 12.45 1.43
CA HIS A 21 -3.61 12.30 1.46
C HIS A 21 -4.06 11.47 2.67
N ILE A 22 -3.39 10.35 2.92
CA ILE A 22 -3.71 9.49 4.07
C ILE A 22 -3.52 10.24 5.38
N LYS A 23 -2.42 10.98 5.52
CA LYS A 23 -2.13 11.73 6.75
C LYS A 23 -3.16 12.82 7.03
N ARG A 24 -3.85 13.32 6.00
CA ARG A 24 -4.89 14.34 6.16
C ARG A 24 -6.27 13.76 6.33
N THR A 25 -6.41 12.44 6.29
CA THR A 25 -7.69 11.76 6.42
C THR A 25 -7.79 11.12 7.80
N PRO A 26 -8.66 11.65 8.71
CA PRO A 26 -8.68 11.21 10.11
C PRO A 26 -9.00 9.74 10.32
N THR A 27 -9.71 9.12 9.39
CA THR A 27 -10.08 7.70 9.50
C THR A 27 -9.01 6.75 9.02
N LEU A 28 -7.90 7.28 8.47
CA LEU A 28 -6.81 6.49 7.95
C LEU A 28 -5.54 6.74 8.74
N ARG A 29 -4.81 5.66 9.03
CA ARG A 29 -3.51 5.73 9.69
C ARG A 29 -2.46 5.14 8.75
N LEU A 30 -1.45 5.94 8.42
CA LEU A 30 -0.34 5.44 7.61
C LEU A 30 0.63 4.69 8.51
N ILE A 31 0.78 3.38 8.29
CA ILE A 31 1.73 2.56 9.06
C ILE A 31 2.97 2.19 8.27
N GLY A 32 2.98 2.42 6.96
CA GLY A 32 4.16 2.16 6.14
C GLY A 32 4.00 2.70 4.74
N ALA A 33 5.11 3.13 4.16
CA ALA A 33 5.17 3.58 2.77
C ALA A 33 6.47 3.05 2.17
N TYR A 34 6.37 2.32 1.08
CA TYR A 34 7.48 1.58 0.52
C TYR A 34 7.63 1.81 -0.97
N PRO A 35 8.85 2.02 -1.45
CA PRO A 35 9.10 2.14 -2.90
C PRO A 35 9.15 0.78 -3.59
N SER A 36 9.11 -0.31 -2.83
CA SER A 36 9.24 -1.67 -3.35
C SER A 36 8.23 -2.58 -2.66
N ALA A 37 7.60 -3.43 -3.46
CA ALA A 37 6.67 -4.42 -2.93
C ALA A 37 7.35 -5.43 -2.00
N ARG A 38 8.60 -5.74 -2.26
CA ARG A 38 9.35 -6.72 -1.47
C ARG A 38 9.43 -6.33 0.00
N GLU A 39 9.66 -5.05 0.27
CA GLU A 39 9.76 -4.56 1.65
C GLU A 39 8.41 -4.58 2.36
N ALA A 40 7.34 -4.32 1.60
CA ALA A 40 6.01 -4.18 2.17
C ALA A 40 5.30 -5.51 2.44
N VAL A 41 5.63 -6.55 1.68
CA VAL A 41 4.90 -7.83 1.75
C VAL A 41 4.90 -8.40 3.16
N ARG A 42 6.01 -8.29 3.86
CA ARG A 42 6.12 -8.80 5.24
C ARG A 42 5.07 -8.15 6.15
N ASP A 43 4.98 -6.82 6.11
CA ASP A 43 4.05 -6.09 6.98
C ASP A 43 2.60 -6.41 6.63
N VAL A 44 2.31 -6.52 5.35
CA VAL A 44 0.96 -6.83 4.88
C VAL A 44 0.55 -8.24 5.31
N ARG A 45 1.47 -9.20 5.23
CA ARG A 45 1.19 -10.59 5.60
C ARG A 45 0.99 -10.78 7.10
N ASN A 46 1.53 -9.89 7.92
CA ASN A 46 1.37 -9.97 9.37
C ASN A 46 -0.02 -9.53 9.86
N GLY A 47 -0.89 -9.14 8.96
CA GLY A 47 -2.30 -8.95 9.28
C GLY A 47 -2.67 -7.66 9.98
N HIS A 48 -1.75 -6.69 10.01
CA HIS A 48 -2.01 -5.39 10.65
C HIS A 48 -2.46 -4.31 9.67
N VAL A 49 -2.62 -4.66 8.41
CA VAL A 49 -2.95 -3.71 7.34
C VAL A 49 -4.40 -3.91 6.91
N ASP A 50 -5.18 -2.84 6.99
CA ASP A 50 -6.57 -2.87 6.55
C ASP A 50 -6.73 -2.49 5.08
N VAL A 51 -5.90 -1.54 4.61
CA VAL A 51 -5.96 -1.04 3.22
C VAL A 51 -4.55 -0.95 2.65
N LEU A 52 -4.37 -1.52 1.48
CA LEU A 52 -3.11 -1.46 0.75
C LEU A 52 -3.31 -0.68 -0.54
N TYR A 53 -2.64 0.48 -0.63
CA TYR A 53 -2.57 1.26 -1.87
C TYR A 53 -1.38 0.74 -2.67
N LEU A 54 -1.63 0.33 -3.90
CA LEU A 54 -0.67 -0.46 -4.65
C LEU A 54 -0.60 0.00 -6.11
N ALA A 55 0.59 0.39 -6.56
CA ALA A 55 0.80 0.69 -7.97
C ALA A 55 0.69 -0.60 -8.79
N ILE A 56 -0.01 -0.52 -9.92
CA ILE A 56 -0.22 -1.69 -10.77
C ILE A 56 1.08 -2.18 -11.39
N GLN A 57 1.93 -1.25 -11.83
CA GLN A 57 3.18 -1.61 -12.48
C GLN A 57 4.37 -1.21 -11.62
N MET A 58 5.19 -2.19 -11.30
CA MET A 58 6.43 -1.99 -10.55
C MET A 58 7.52 -2.88 -11.14
N PRO A 59 8.81 -2.45 -11.06
CA PRO A 59 9.89 -3.18 -11.71
C PRO A 59 10.07 -4.63 -11.29
N GLU A 60 9.89 -4.94 -10.01
CA GLU A 60 10.17 -6.27 -9.48
C GLU A 60 8.96 -7.19 -9.45
N LEU A 61 7.83 -6.67 -8.99
CA LEU A 61 6.57 -7.40 -8.91
C LEU A 61 5.46 -6.50 -9.42
N SER A 62 4.57 -7.05 -10.22
CA SER A 62 3.38 -6.30 -10.62
C SER A 62 2.43 -6.19 -9.44
N GLY A 63 1.55 -5.18 -9.48
CA GLY A 63 0.51 -5.04 -8.47
C GLY A 63 -0.36 -6.28 -8.37
N ILE A 64 -0.60 -6.95 -9.50
CA ILE A 64 -1.41 -8.18 -9.53
C ILE A 64 -0.73 -9.30 -8.75
N GLU A 65 0.59 -9.45 -8.89
CA GLU A 65 1.33 -10.47 -8.15
C GLU A 65 1.29 -10.22 -6.64
N VAL A 66 1.44 -8.95 -6.24
CA VAL A 66 1.35 -8.58 -4.82
C VAL A 66 -0.04 -8.86 -4.28
N ALA A 67 -1.08 -8.58 -5.06
CA ALA A 67 -2.45 -8.80 -4.64
C ALA A 67 -2.72 -10.26 -4.25
N ARG A 68 -2.02 -11.21 -4.88
CA ARG A 68 -2.17 -12.62 -4.57
C ARG A 68 -1.54 -13.01 -3.24
N LEU A 69 -0.66 -12.17 -2.72
CA LEU A 69 0.09 -12.46 -1.49
C LEU A 69 -0.54 -11.83 -0.25
N VAL A 70 -1.54 -10.96 -0.41
CA VAL A 70 -2.15 -10.28 0.72
C VAL A 70 -3.32 -11.08 1.27
N PRO A 71 -3.58 -10.98 2.60
CA PRO A 71 -4.73 -11.63 3.21
C PRO A 71 -6.05 -11.06 2.69
N GLU A 72 -7.10 -11.88 2.71
CA GLU A 72 -8.44 -11.43 2.29
C GLU A 72 -8.96 -10.29 3.14
N SER A 73 -8.50 -10.17 4.38
CA SER A 73 -8.90 -9.09 5.28
C SER A 73 -8.36 -7.73 4.85
N CYS A 74 -7.36 -7.70 3.99
CA CYS A 74 -6.76 -6.47 3.51
C CYS A 74 -7.42 -6.04 2.19
N ARG A 75 -7.93 -4.81 2.17
CA ARG A 75 -8.54 -4.24 0.96
C ARG A 75 -7.46 -3.63 0.07
N LEU A 76 -7.60 -3.83 -1.22
CA LEU A 76 -6.65 -3.33 -2.20
C LEU A 76 -7.21 -2.12 -2.92
N VAL A 77 -6.38 -1.09 -3.07
CA VAL A 77 -6.68 0.08 -3.88
C VAL A 77 -5.54 0.20 -4.88
N PHE A 78 -5.83 -0.06 -6.14
CA PHE A 78 -4.82 0.08 -7.19
C PHE A 78 -4.66 1.54 -7.58
N THR A 79 -3.41 1.98 -7.71
CA THR A 79 -3.09 3.31 -8.18
C THR A 79 -2.43 3.22 -9.55
N THR A 80 -2.76 4.17 -10.42
CA THR A 80 -2.18 4.24 -11.76
C THR A 80 -1.50 5.60 -11.93
N ALA A 81 -0.45 5.58 -12.72
CA ALA A 81 0.27 6.82 -13.03
C ALA A 81 -0.57 7.70 -13.98
#